data_e3a1fcc4324e28ed84e82745ae24650c
#
_entry.id   e3a1fcc4324e28ed84e82745ae24650c
#
_cell.length_a   1.000
_cell.length_b   1.000
_cell.length_c   1.000
_cell.angle_alpha   90.00
_cell.angle_beta   90.00
_cell.angle_gamma   90.00
#
_symmetry.space_group_name_H-M   'P 1'
#
loop_
_entity.id
_entity.type
_entity.pdbx_description
1 polymer ?
#
loop_
_entity_poly.entity_id
_entity_poly.type
_entity_poly.pdbx_seq_one_letter_code
_entity_poly.pdbx_strand_id
1 'polypeptide(L)'
;MPYEYFERRCPSCGTVYKESDIYCSKCGALLPKYEPKEEELINSIEKSKWCAYIEKNTERYIPIFEKNQNKKHFLFPNIAAMFFGFYWLFYRKMFKEGLIFIACNFVLSIVLSVFLLVCYQGELKEQIKIIDDYNSYIETMEPSKIYEFQDGEVFEAAAKAEEENDDNSNYYSSEYSEKFGKALKAQAKIQEIASAITVWGHLISLLISVIFGLFADSIYRNHIIRNLNYSDGGVSIPAIFGALAITLIVNLISNPLSEIITNLFIR
;
A
#
# COMPACT_ATOMS: atom_id res chain seq x y z
N MET A 1 -12.48 -10.30 29.92
CA MET A 1 -13.37 -11.40 30.34
C MET A 1 -14.01 -11.92 29.08
N PRO A 2 -14.03 -13.24 28.79
CA PRO A 2 -14.77 -13.75 27.67
C PRO A 2 -16.25 -13.44 27.95
N TYR A 3 -16.95 -12.90 26.94
CA TYR A 3 -18.40 -12.72 27.03
C TYR A 3 -19.00 -14.11 27.27
N GLU A 4 -19.49 -14.36 28.50
CA GLU A 4 -20.22 -15.57 28.80
C GLU A 4 -21.41 -15.62 27.87
N TYR A 5 -21.46 -16.64 27.03
CA TYR A 5 -22.66 -17.03 26.32
C TYR A 5 -23.70 -17.38 27.41
N PHE A 6 -24.63 -16.49 27.65
CA PHE A 6 -25.76 -16.79 28.53
C PHE A 6 -26.56 -17.91 27.88
N GLU A 7 -26.29 -19.15 28.33
CA GLU A 7 -27.12 -20.30 27.96
C GLU A 7 -28.56 -20.05 28.42
N ARG A 8 -29.46 -19.85 27.46
CA ARG A 8 -30.88 -19.67 27.77
C ARG A 8 -31.45 -20.98 28.25
N ARG A 9 -32.02 -21.00 29.46
CA ARG A 9 -32.59 -22.19 30.09
C ARG A 9 -34.10 -22.08 30.21
N CYS A 10 -34.78 -23.14 29.88
CA CYS A 10 -36.25 -23.23 30.03
C CYS A 10 -36.66 -22.98 31.48
N PRO A 11 -37.57 -22.03 31.77
CA PRO A 11 -37.97 -21.71 33.13
C PRO A 11 -38.67 -22.88 33.84
N SER A 12 -39.22 -23.84 33.08
CA SER A 12 -39.95 -24.97 33.63
C SER A 12 -39.07 -26.19 33.92
N CYS A 13 -38.00 -26.44 33.18
CA CYS A 13 -37.20 -27.67 33.31
C CYS A 13 -35.68 -27.44 33.25
N GLY A 14 -35.21 -26.23 33.08
CA GLY A 14 -33.79 -25.88 33.06
C GLY A 14 -33.02 -26.30 31.77
N THR A 15 -33.68 -26.91 30.82
CA THR A 15 -33.01 -27.33 29.55
C THR A 15 -32.61 -26.14 28.74
N VAL A 16 -31.38 -26.14 28.17
CA VAL A 16 -30.91 -25.12 27.26
C VAL A 16 -31.69 -25.14 25.96
N TYR A 17 -32.08 -23.97 25.45
CA TYR A 17 -32.84 -23.83 24.20
C TYR A 17 -32.24 -22.77 23.29
N LYS A 18 -32.55 -22.86 21.99
CA LYS A 18 -32.12 -21.92 20.97
C LYS A 18 -33.11 -20.75 20.86
N GLU A 19 -32.64 -19.60 20.39
CA GLU A 19 -33.45 -18.40 20.17
C GLU A 19 -34.66 -18.63 19.23
N SER A 20 -34.48 -19.54 18.27
CA SER A 20 -35.52 -19.95 17.32
C SER A 20 -36.62 -20.86 17.91
N ASP A 21 -36.38 -21.40 19.10
CA ASP A 21 -37.30 -22.39 19.68
C ASP A 21 -38.50 -21.68 20.33
N ILE A 22 -39.68 -22.03 19.93
CA ILE A 22 -40.94 -21.52 20.48
C ILE A 22 -41.40 -22.39 21.69
N TYR A 23 -41.08 -23.68 21.65
CA TYR A 23 -41.41 -24.64 22.71
C TYR A 23 -40.14 -25.36 23.17
N CYS A 24 -40.10 -25.66 24.47
CA CYS A 24 -39.00 -26.44 25.01
C CYS A 24 -39.04 -27.88 24.46
N SER A 25 -37.93 -28.33 23.87
CA SER A 25 -37.82 -29.68 23.30
C SER A 25 -37.94 -30.81 24.33
N LYS A 26 -37.72 -30.51 25.63
CA LYS A 26 -37.80 -31.51 26.71
C LYS A 26 -39.14 -31.57 27.41
N CYS A 27 -39.76 -30.42 27.74
CA CYS A 27 -40.98 -30.38 28.54
C CYS A 27 -42.20 -29.80 27.81
N GLY A 28 -42.03 -29.34 26.56
CA GLY A 28 -43.14 -28.78 25.76
C GLY A 28 -43.63 -27.40 26.24
N ALA A 29 -43.03 -26.83 27.28
CA ALA A 29 -43.42 -25.50 27.77
C ALA A 29 -43.19 -24.43 26.72
N LEU A 30 -44.11 -23.47 26.59
CA LEU A 30 -43.92 -22.28 25.78
C LEU A 30 -42.73 -21.48 26.34
N LEU A 31 -41.77 -21.20 25.48
CA LEU A 31 -40.56 -20.46 25.85
C LEU A 31 -40.85 -18.96 25.76
N PRO A 32 -40.34 -18.16 26.71
CA PRO A 32 -40.51 -16.72 26.65
C PRO A 32 -39.82 -16.17 25.40
N LYS A 33 -40.56 -15.31 24.67
CA LYS A 33 -39.95 -14.54 23.56
C LYS A 33 -38.90 -13.61 24.17
N TYR A 34 -37.68 -13.80 23.75
CA TYR A 34 -36.62 -12.95 24.20
C TYR A 34 -36.72 -11.60 23.49
N GLU A 35 -36.81 -10.54 24.25
CA GLU A 35 -36.63 -9.17 23.80
C GLU A 35 -35.38 -8.65 24.44
N PRO A 36 -34.31 -8.41 23.67
CA PRO A 36 -33.05 -7.91 24.22
C PRO A 36 -33.24 -6.53 24.85
N LYS A 37 -32.64 -6.32 26.00
CA LYS A 37 -32.65 -5.01 26.64
C LYS A 37 -31.91 -4.00 25.74
N GLU A 38 -32.29 -2.73 25.80
CA GLU A 38 -31.69 -1.66 25.01
C GLU A 38 -30.16 -1.58 25.19
N GLU A 39 -29.67 -1.90 26.40
CA GLU A 39 -28.23 -1.99 26.73
C GLU A 39 -27.50 -3.14 26.01
N GLU A 40 -28.23 -4.14 25.49
CA GLU A 40 -27.69 -5.28 24.76
C GLU A 40 -27.70 -5.05 23.23
N LEU A 41 -28.16 -3.89 22.78
CA LEU A 41 -28.26 -3.52 21.37
C LEU A 41 -27.21 -2.49 20.97
N ILE A 42 -26.65 -2.68 19.78
CA ILE A 42 -25.85 -1.69 19.07
C ILE A 42 -26.45 -1.53 17.68
N ASN A 43 -26.87 -0.33 17.30
CA ASN A 43 -27.58 -0.10 16.03
C ASN A 43 -28.79 -1.04 15.82
N SER A 44 -29.57 -1.28 16.86
CA SER A 44 -30.73 -2.22 16.88
C SER A 44 -30.37 -3.70 16.62
N ILE A 45 -29.09 -4.06 16.75
CA ILE A 45 -28.58 -5.42 16.57
C ILE A 45 -28.02 -5.91 17.92
N GLU A 46 -28.31 -7.14 18.28
CA GLU A 46 -27.83 -7.74 19.53
C GLU A 46 -26.28 -7.78 19.57
N LYS A 47 -25.70 -7.43 20.72
CA LYS A 47 -24.24 -7.51 20.94
C LYS A 47 -23.69 -8.91 20.69
N SER A 48 -24.46 -9.96 20.98
CA SER A 48 -24.11 -11.35 20.68
C SER A 48 -23.80 -11.59 19.20
N LYS A 49 -24.61 -11.02 18.31
CA LYS A 49 -24.42 -11.12 16.84
C LYS A 49 -23.17 -10.35 16.39
N TRP A 50 -22.91 -9.18 16.99
CA TRP A 50 -21.68 -8.45 16.76
C TRP A 50 -20.44 -9.25 17.18
N CYS A 51 -20.48 -9.85 18.38
CA CYS A 51 -19.37 -10.67 18.90
C CYS A 51 -19.11 -11.89 18.00
N ALA A 52 -20.17 -12.58 17.56
CA ALA A 52 -20.06 -13.72 16.66
C ALA A 52 -19.44 -13.32 15.31
N TYR A 53 -19.85 -12.17 14.76
CA TYR A 53 -19.30 -11.68 13.47
C TYR A 53 -17.86 -11.19 13.60
N ILE A 54 -17.50 -10.47 14.66
CA ILE A 54 -16.16 -9.92 14.87
C ILE A 54 -15.15 -11.03 15.19
N GLU A 55 -15.53 -12.05 15.94
CA GLU A 55 -14.76 -13.21 16.39
C GLU A 55 -13.55 -12.82 17.27
N LYS A 56 -12.61 -12.01 16.76
CA LYS A 56 -11.38 -11.61 17.47
C LYS A 56 -11.36 -10.11 17.80
N ASN A 57 -10.88 -9.80 19.00
CA ASN A 57 -10.77 -8.44 19.55
C ASN A 57 -12.13 -7.76 19.78
N THR A 58 -13.14 -8.51 20.15
CA THR A 58 -14.49 -8.02 20.47
C THR A 58 -14.45 -6.99 21.62
N GLU A 59 -13.59 -7.20 22.62
CA GLU A 59 -13.37 -6.30 23.75
C GLU A 59 -12.90 -4.89 23.32
N ARG A 60 -12.27 -4.77 22.17
CA ARG A 60 -11.88 -3.48 21.57
C ARG A 60 -13.00 -2.86 20.76
N TYR A 61 -13.64 -3.66 19.88
CA TYR A 61 -14.59 -3.12 18.90
C TYR A 61 -15.96 -2.80 19.49
N ILE A 62 -16.48 -3.62 20.38
CA ILE A 62 -17.83 -3.45 20.95
C ILE A 62 -17.98 -2.09 21.64
N PRO A 63 -17.10 -1.66 22.57
CA PRO A 63 -17.23 -0.35 23.21
C PRO A 63 -17.11 0.83 22.23
N ILE A 64 -16.28 0.70 21.19
CA ILE A 64 -16.11 1.72 20.16
C ILE A 64 -17.40 1.86 19.33
N PHE A 65 -18.01 0.76 18.92
CA PHE A 65 -19.21 0.76 18.10
C PHE A 65 -20.42 1.24 18.91
N GLU A 66 -20.54 0.84 20.16
CA GLU A 66 -21.57 1.30 21.07
C GLU A 66 -21.52 2.82 21.29
N LYS A 67 -20.33 3.34 21.63
CA LYS A 67 -20.11 4.79 21.81
C LYS A 67 -20.44 5.62 20.57
N ASN A 68 -20.28 5.06 19.38
CA ASN A 68 -20.45 5.76 18.11
C ASN A 68 -21.67 5.30 17.31
N GLN A 69 -22.62 4.54 17.91
CA GLN A 69 -23.75 3.95 17.19
C GLN A 69 -24.61 4.98 16.44
N ASN A 70 -24.75 6.18 16.95
CA ASN A 70 -25.55 7.26 16.37
C ASN A 70 -24.81 8.05 15.26
N LYS A 71 -23.52 7.76 15.00
CA LYS A 71 -22.71 8.45 14.00
C LYS A 71 -22.62 7.61 12.73
N LYS A 72 -22.89 8.19 11.57
CA LYS A 72 -22.68 7.53 10.27
C LYS A 72 -21.20 7.20 10.04
N HIS A 73 -20.32 8.13 10.37
CA HIS A 73 -18.87 7.99 10.31
C HIS A 73 -18.24 8.50 11.61
N PHE A 74 -17.18 7.88 12.05
CA PHE A 74 -16.42 8.31 13.21
C PHE A 74 -14.93 8.03 13.00
N LEU A 75 -14.10 8.78 13.70
CA LEU A 75 -12.67 8.64 13.70
C LEU A 75 -12.24 7.92 14.99
N PHE A 76 -11.54 6.83 14.82
CA PHE A 76 -10.90 6.12 15.93
C PHE A 76 -9.63 5.43 15.42
N PRO A 77 -8.46 5.66 16.03
CA PRO A 77 -7.20 5.14 15.52
C PRO A 77 -7.17 3.60 15.57
N ASN A 78 -7.02 3.00 14.42
CA ASN A 78 -6.78 1.57 14.26
C ASN A 78 -5.34 1.35 13.80
N ILE A 79 -4.44 1.13 14.77
CA ILE A 79 -3.01 0.97 14.51
C ILE A 79 -2.74 -0.17 13.52
N ALA A 80 -3.44 -1.31 13.67
CA ALA A 80 -3.28 -2.42 12.75
C ALA A 80 -3.66 -2.04 11.30
N ALA A 81 -4.75 -1.29 11.11
CA ALA A 81 -5.15 -0.81 9.80
C ALA A 81 -4.19 0.25 9.25
N MET A 82 -3.60 1.11 10.10
CA MET A 82 -2.58 2.09 9.69
C MET A 82 -1.32 1.40 9.12
N PHE A 83 -0.83 0.36 9.80
CA PHE A 83 0.39 -0.33 9.37
C PHE A 83 0.17 -1.34 8.25
N PHE A 84 -0.94 -2.08 8.30
CA PHE A 84 -1.19 -3.17 7.36
C PHE A 84 -2.12 -2.79 6.21
N GLY A 85 -2.78 -1.62 6.26
CA GLY A 85 -3.60 -1.09 5.18
C GLY A 85 -4.64 -2.11 4.67
N PHE A 86 -4.58 -2.41 3.36
CA PHE A 86 -5.50 -3.36 2.73
C PHE A 86 -5.32 -4.81 3.22
N TYR A 87 -4.16 -5.23 3.72
CA TYR A 87 -3.99 -6.56 4.33
C TYR A 87 -4.90 -6.73 5.54
N TRP A 88 -5.10 -5.66 6.32
CA TRP A 88 -6.07 -5.67 7.43
C TRP A 88 -7.50 -5.87 6.93
N LEU A 89 -7.87 -5.26 5.78
CA LEU A 89 -9.19 -5.47 5.16
C LEU A 89 -9.38 -6.94 4.74
N PHE A 90 -8.40 -7.53 4.09
CA PHE A 90 -8.44 -8.95 3.71
C PHE A 90 -8.49 -9.86 4.93
N TYR A 91 -7.70 -9.57 5.96
CA TYR A 91 -7.75 -10.29 7.23
C TYR A 91 -9.17 -10.27 7.85
N ARG A 92 -9.89 -9.15 7.75
CA ARG A 92 -11.27 -8.97 8.22
C ARG A 92 -12.33 -9.45 7.22
N LYS A 93 -11.96 -10.19 6.18
CA LYS A 93 -12.83 -10.68 5.09
C LYS A 93 -13.56 -9.58 4.32
N MET A 94 -13.06 -8.35 4.35
CA MET A 94 -13.59 -7.20 3.64
C MET A 94 -12.98 -7.11 2.23
N PHE A 95 -13.15 -8.15 1.42
CA PHE A 95 -12.49 -8.30 0.13
C PHE A 95 -12.83 -7.18 -0.86
N LYS A 96 -14.10 -6.80 -0.92
CA LYS A 96 -14.57 -5.73 -1.82
C LYS A 96 -13.91 -4.39 -1.48
N GLU A 97 -13.93 -4.02 -0.21
CA GLU A 97 -13.30 -2.80 0.29
C GLU A 97 -11.79 -2.84 0.11
N GLY A 98 -11.17 -4.01 0.30
CA GLY A 98 -9.74 -4.23 0.08
C GLY A 98 -9.33 -4.04 -1.38
N LEU A 99 -10.09 -4.60 -2.33
CA LEU A 99 -9.84 -4.43 -3.76
C LEU A 99 -10.03 -2.98 -4.21
N ILE A 100 -11.08 -2.29 -3.71
CA ILE A 100 -11.30 -0.87 -3.98
C ILE A 100 -10.13 -0.04 -3.46
N PHE A 101 -9.64 -0.34 -2.25
CA PHE A 101 -8.51 0.37 -1.66
C PHE A 101 -7.23 0.20 -2.50
N ILE A 102 -6.94 -1.02 -2.97
CA ILE A 102 -5.81 -1.30 -3.87
C ILE A 102 -5.96 -0.51 -5.17
N ALA A 103 -7.12 -0.57 -5.81
CA ALA A 103 -7.38 0.13 -7.07
C ALA A 103 -7.23 1.66 -6.93
N CYS A 104 -7.78 2.25 -5.87
CA CYS A 104 -7.65 3.68 -5.58
C CYS A 104 -6.18 4.08 -5.36
N ASN A 105 -5.42 3.30 -4.60
CA ASN A 105 -3.99 3.57 -4.39
C ASN A 105 -3.19 3.44 -5.68
N PHE A 106 -3.49 2.45 -6.53
CA PHE A 106 -2.84 2.27 -7.82
C PHE A 106 -3.06 3.47 -8.75
N VAL A 107 -4.32 3.91 -8.90
CA VAL A 107 -4.66 5.09 -9.70
C VAL A 107 -3.96 6.34 -9.16
N LEU A 108 -3.99 6.53 -7.84
CA LEU A 108 -3.36 7.69 -7.20
C LEU A 108 -1.84 7.68 -7.39
N SER A 109 -1.19 6.52 -7.34
CA SER A 109 0.25 6.41 -7.59
C SER A 109 0.62 6.80 -9.02
N ILE A 110 -0.19 6.40 -10.02
CA ILE A 110 0.01 6.81 -11.40
C ILE A 110 -0.13 8.33 -11.55
N VAL A 111 -1.21 8.90 -11.02
CA VAL A 111 -1.45 10.36 -11.10
C VAL A 111 -0.32 11.14 -10.46
N LEU A 112 0.15 10.70 -9.30
CA LEU A 112 1.27 11.32 -8.60
C LEU A 112 2.56 11.20 -9.40
N SER A 113 2.86 10.02 -9.96
CA SER A 113 4.06 9.81 -10.79
C SER A 113 4.07 10.73 -12.01
N VAL A 114 2.94 10.81 -12.72
CA VAL A 114 2.80 11.72 -13.87
C VAL A 114 2.98 13.18 -13.44
N PHE A 115 2.35 13.60 -12.35
CA PHE A 115 2.48 14.95 -11.82
C PHE A 115 3.94 15.31 -11.51
N LEU A 116 4.64 14.44 -10.80
CA LEU A 116 6.05 14.66 -10.45
C LEU A 116 6.96 14.66 -11.69
N LEU A 117 6.72 13.77 -12.66
CA LEU A 117 7.45 13.77 -13.92
C LEU A 117 7.26 15.08 -14.69
N VAL A 118 6.04 15.63 -14.73
CA VAL A 118 5.77 16.93 -15.36
C VAL A 118 6.52 18.06 -14.63
N CYS A 119 6.56 18.04 -13.29
CA CYS A 119 7.30 19.02 -12.50
C CYS A 119 8.79 19.01 -12.78
N TYR A 120 9.41 17.84 -12.95
CA TYR A 120 10.85 17.69 -13.18
C TYR A 120 11.23 17.55 -14.66
N GLN A 121 10.29 17.62 -15.59
CA GLN A 121 10.51 17.36 -17.02
C GLN A 121 11.61 18.22 -17.61
N GLY A 122 11.65 19.51 -17.29
CA GLY A 122 12.64 20.44 -17.84
C GLY A 122 14.07 20.06 -17.41
N GLU A 123 14.25 19.81 -16.13
CA GLU A 123 15.54 19.41 -15.55
C GLU A 123 16.00 18.04 -16.08
N LEU A 124 15.10 17.07 -16.15
CA LEU A 124 15.39 15.74 -16.68
C LEU A 124 15.84 15.80 -18.15
N LYS A 125 15.13 16.56 -19.00
CA LYS A 125 15.51 16.71 -20.42
C LYS A 125 16.88 17.35 -20.60
N GLU A 126 17.22 18.32 -19.77
CA GLU A 126 18.56 18.94 -19.80
C GLU A 126 19.65 17.91 -19.46
N GLN A 127 19.45 17.12 -18.39
CA GLN A 127 20.45 16.12 -17.98
C GLN A 127 20.57 14.98 -19.00
N ILE A 128 19.45 14.52 -19.59
CA ILE A 128 19.45 13.49 -20.64
C ILE A 128 20.21 13.98 -21.87
N LYS A 129 20.00 15.24 -22.28
CA LYS A 129 20.73 15.81 -23.40
C LYS A 129 22.24 15.78 -23.20
N ILE A 130 22.73 16.03 -21.98
CA ILE A 130 24.16 15.95 -21.65
C ILE A 130 24.69 14.52 -21.82
N ILE A 131 23.87 13.53 -21.40
CA ILE A 131 24.23 12.10 -21.55
C ILE A 131 24.20 11.69 -23.04
N ASP A 132 23.23 12.14 -23.80
CA ASP A 132 23.14 11.86 -25.24
C ASP A 132 24.29 12.50 -26.02
N ASP A 133 24.70 13.74 -25.68
CA ASP A 133 25.88 14.40 -26.24
C ASP A 133 27.17 13.62 -25.94
N TYR A 134 27.28 13.04 -24.74
CA TYR A 134 28.41 12.19 -24.38
C TYR A 134 28.36 10.85 -25.15
N ASN A 135 27.22 10.18 -25.23
CA ASN A 135 27.07 8.91 -25.97
C ASN A 135 27.36 9.10 -27.45
N SER A 136 26.86 10.17 -28.05
CA SER A 136 27.17 10.51 -29.45
C SER A 136 28.67 10.75 -29.67
N TYR A 137 29.35 11.39 -28.72
CA TYR A 137 30.80 11.60 -28.77
C TYR A 137 31.55 10.25 -28.72
N ILE A 138 31.16 9.32 -27.85
CA ILE A 138 31.73 7.97 -27.76
C ILE A 138 31.55 7.19 -29.07
N GLU A 139 30.36 7.27 -29.71
CA GLU A 139 30.10 6.61 -30.98
C GLU A 139 31.00 7.11 -32.13
N THR A 140 31.50 8.33 -32.04
CA THR A 140 32.45 8.88 -33.02
C THR A 140 33.90 8.45 -32.80
N MET A 141 34.23 7.87 -31.63
CA MET A 141 35.56 7.40 -31.32
C MET A 141 35.90 6.06 -31.99
N GLU A 142 37.14 5.86 -32.37
CA GLU A 142 37.66 4.57 -32.83
C GLU A 142 37.58 3.53 -31.69
N PRO A 143 37.12 2.29 -31.96
CA PRO A 143 36.98 1.25 -30.93
C PRO A 143 38.26 0.97 -30.13
N SER A 144 39.44 1.08 -30.77
CA SER A 144 40.73 0.91 -30.10
C SER A 144 40.99 1.91 -28.97
N LYS A 145 40.47 3.14 -29.11
CA LYS A 145 40.62 4.20 -28.11
C LYS A 145 39.64 4.05 -26.94
N ILE A 146 38.47 3.41 -27.17
CA ILE A 146 37.47 3.17 -26.12
C ILE A 146 38.00 2.18 -25.08
N TYR A 147 38.75 1.15 -25.50
CA TYR A 147 39.29 0.14 -24.58
C TYR A 147 40.39 0.73 -23.68
N GLU A 148 41.16 1.70 -24.13
CA GLU A 148 42.18 2.40 -23.32
C GLU A 148 41.57 3.19 -22.16
N PHE A 149 40.30 3.61 -22.29
CA PHE A 149 39.58 4.39 -21.29
C PHE A 149 38.67 3.56 -20.33
N GLN A 150 38.37 2.29 -20.65
CA GLN A 150 37.47 1.45 -19.82
C GLN A 150 38.16 0.72 -18.67
N ASP A 151 39.49 0.52 -18.70
CA ASP A 151 40.24 -0.30 -17.74
C ASP A 151 40.67 0.41 -16.44
N GLY A 152 39.99 1.46 -16.02
CA GLY A 152 40.21 2.09 -14.69
C GLY A 152 41.52 2.83 -14.51
N GLU A 153 42.44 2.79 -15.48
CA GLU A 153 43.73 3.50 -15.50
C GLU A 153 43.63 4.92 -16.06
N VAL A 154 42.40 5.44 -16.25
CA VAL A 154 42.12 6.75 -16.85
C VAL A 154 42.80 7.90 -16.09
N PHE A 155 42.98 7.76 -14.77
CA PHE A 155 43.71 8.76 -13.98
C PHE A 155 45.23 8.68 -14.12
N GLU A 156 45.81 7.50 -14.35
CA GLU A 156 47.25 7.34 -14.57
C GLU A 156 47.64 7.63 -16.04
N ALA A 157 46.79 7.29 -17.01
CA ALA A 157 47.02 7.58 -18.41
C ALA A 157 46.95 9.08 -18.70
N ALA A 158 46.06 9.83 -18.08
CA ALA A 158 46.03 11.30 -18.19
C ALA A 158 47.28 11.96 -17.57
N ALA A 159 47.82 11.43 -16.49
CA ALA A 159 49.06 11.93 -15.86
C ALA A 159 50.32 11.55 -16.66
N LYS A 160 50.32 10.41 -17.36
CA LYS A 160 51.46 9.99 -18.23
C LYS A 160 51.44 10.66 -19.61
N ALA A 161 50.25 11.02 -20.14
CA ALA A 161 50.14 11.75 -21.43
C ALA A 161 50.62 13.19 -21.36
N GLU A 162 50.75 13.79 -20.18
CA GLU A 162 51.41 15.09 -19.99
C GLU A 162 52.95 15.02 -20.20
N GLU A 163 53.54 13.82 -20.14
CA GLU A 163 55.01 13.66 -20.38
C GLU A 163 55.39 13.33 -21.84
N GLU A 164 54.45 12.81 -22.66
CA GLU A 164 54.68 12.58 -24.09
C GLU A 164 54.02 13.69 -24.92
N ASN A 165 54.87 14.53 -25.51
CA ASN A 165 54.58 15.72 -26.31
C ASN A 165 53.84 15.40 -27.65
N ASP A 166 52.65 14.72 -27.61
CA ASP A 166 51.79 14.51 -28.75
C ASP A 166 50.55 15.39 -28.61
N ASP A 167 50.55 16.56 -29.30
CA ASP A 167 49.50 17.58 -29.25
C ASP A 167 48.10 17.07 -29.55
N ASN A 168 47.96 15.93 -30.24
CA ASN A 168 46.67 15.34 -30.58
C ASN A 168 46.14 14.42 -29.48
N SER A 169 46.96 13.69 -28.75
CA SER A 169 46.56 12.80 -27.66
C SER A 169 46.05 13.58 -26.44
N ASN A 170 46.71 14.69 -26.11
CA ASN A 170 46.31 15.58 -25.02
C ASN A 170 44.94 16.27 -25.26
N TYR A 171 44.64 16.64 -26.52
CA TYR A 171 43.35 17.26 -26.85
C TYR A 171 42.17 16.27 -26.65
N TYR A 172 42.30 15.04 -27.15
CA TYR A 172 41.24 14.00 -27.02
C TYR A 172 41.07 13.57 -25.56
N SER A 173 42.13 13.48 -24.78
CA SER A 173 42.05 13.09 -23.36
C SER A 173 41.34 14.15 -22.51
N SER A 174 41.61 15.44 -22.79
CA SER A 174 40.98 16.54 -22.05
C SER A 174 39.47 16.69 -22.39
N GLU A 175 39.11 16.58 -23.69
CA GLU A 175 37.70 16.67 -24.11
C GLU A 175 36.89 15.47 -23.61
N TYR A 176 37.43 14.26 -23.65
CA TYR A 176 36.82 13.06 -23.09
C TYR A 176 36.58 13.23 -21.59
N SER A 177 37.57 13.62 -20.83
CA SER A 177 37.49 13.81 -19.38
C SER A 177 36.43 14.85 -19.01
N GLU A 178 36.35 15.96 -19.75
CA GLU A 178 35.30 16.97 -19.54
C GLU A 178 33.91 16.46 -19.81
N LYS A 179 33.67 15.79 -20.96
CA LYS A 179 32.36 15.22 -21.34
C LYS A 179 31.94 14.11 -20.41
N PHE A 180 32.86 13.23 -20.06
CA PHE A 180 32.62 12.15 -19.07
C PHE A 180 32.23 12.71 -17.70
N GLY A 181 32.99 13.72 -17.22
CA GLY A 181 32.70 14.39 -15.94
C GLY A 181 31.31 15.07 -15.94
N LYS A 182 30.91 15.68 -17.07
CA LYS A 182 29.52 16.23 -17.23
C LYS A 182 28.48 15.15 -17.23
N ALA A 183 28.69 14.03 -17.95
CA ALA A 183 27.76 12.91 -18.01
C ALA A 183 27.57 12.25 -16.63
N LEU A 184 28.65 12.05 -15.86
CA LEU A 184 28.54 11.53 -14.49
C LEU A 184 27.75 12.47 -13.58
N LYS A 185 27.95 13.77 -13.65
CA LYS A 185 27.17 14.75 -12.89
C LYS A 185 25.68 14.72 -13.30
N ALA A 186 25.40 14.62 -14.60
CA ALA A 186 24.05 14.50 -15.12
C ALA A 186 23.36 13.22 -14.62
N GLN A 187 24.06 12.09 -14.64
CA GLN A 187 23.55 10.83 -14.12
C GLN A 187 23.25 10.89 -12.60
N ALA A 188 24.17 11.49 -11.83
CA ALA A 188 23.96 11.71 -10.40
C ALA A 188 22.73 12.59 -10.14
N LYS A 189 22.51 13.63 -10.95
CA LYS A 189 21.36 14.52 -10.83
C LYS A 189 20.05 13.82 -11.17
N ILE A 190 20.01 12.98 -12.19
CA ILE A 190 18.85 12.13 -12.52
C ILE A 190 18.54 11.19 -11.34
N GLN A 191 19.56 10.59 -10.74
CA GLN A 191 19.39 9.72 -9.58
C GLN A 191 18.86 10.48 -8.34
N GLU A 192 19.30 11.71 -8.13
CA GLU A 192 18.78 12.59 -7.09
C GLU A 192 17.30 12.88 -7.29
N ILE A 193 16.88 13.25 -8.51
CA ILE A 193 15.48 13.48 -8.87
C ILE A 193 14.64 12.20 -8.66
N ALA A 194 15.13 11.05 -9.13
CA ALA A 194 14.43 9.77 -8.96
C ALA A 194 14.25 9.41 -7.49
N SER A 195 15.27 9.65 -6.66
CA SER A 195 15.19 9.45 -5.22
C SER A 195 14.17 10.37 -4.56
N ALA A 196 14.15 11.65 -4.94
CA ALA A 196 13.17 12.62 -4.44
C ALA A 196 11.72 12.21 -4.78
N ILE A 197 11.46 11.77 -6.02
CA ILE A 197 10.15 11.26 -6.45
C ILE A 197 9.73 10.07 -5.58
N THR A 198 10.65 9.15 -5.33
CA THR A 198 10.41 7.96 -4.50
C THR A 198 10.07 8.34 -3.06
N VAL A 199 10.83 9.26 -2.46
CA VAL A 199 10.59 9.73 -1.09
C VAL A 199 9.21 10.39 -0.96
N TRP A 200 8.85 11.28 -1.90
CA TRP A 200 7.53 11.90 -1.91
C TRP A 200 6.41 10.87 -2.07
N GLY A 201 6.59 9.86 -2.91
CA GLY A 201 5.65 8.75 -3.07
C GLY A 201 5.41 7.99 -1.74
N HIS A 202 6.48 7.68 -1.01
CA HIS A 202 6.37 7.01 0.30
C HIS A 202 5.70 7.88 1.36
N LEU A 203 6.01 9.18 1.42
CA LEU A 203 5.38 10.10 2.37
C LEU A 203 3.86 10.22 2.14
N ILE A 204 3.43 10.31 0.90
CA ILE A 204 2.02 10.37 0.55
C ILE A 204 1.32 9.04 0.86
N SER A 205 1.94 7.91 0.55
CA SER A 205 1.42 6.59 0.89
C SER A 205 1.26 6.41 2.41
N LEU A 206 2.22 6.89 3.19
CA LEU A 206 2.14 6.89 4.65
C LEU A 206 0.96 7.74 5.15
N LEU A 207 0.78 8.94 4.61
CA LEU A 207 -0.34 9.81 4.95
C LEU A 207 -1.69 9.15 4.66
N ILE A 208 -1.83 8.50 3.50
CA ILE A 208 -3.03 7.74 3.13
C ILE A 208 -3.29 6.61 4.12
N SER A 209 -2.25 5.87 4.52
CA SER A 209 -2.36 4.78 5.50
C SER A 209 -2.81 5.27 6.87
N VAL A 210 -2.31 6.42 7.32
CA VAL A 210 -2.76 7.06 8.57
C VAL A 210 -4.22 7.48 8.48
N ILE A 211 -4.61 8.17 7.40
CA ILE A 211 -6.01 8.58 7.19
C ILE A 211 -6.92 7.35 7.14
N PHE A 212 -6.54 6.32 6.37
CA PHE A 212 -7.29 5.07 6.31
C PHE A 212 -7.46 4.46 7.71
N GLY A 213 -6.40 4.35 8.50
CA GLY A 213 -6.45 3.79 9.83
C GLY A 213 -7.35 4.56 10.81
N LEU A 214 -7.52 5.89 10.63
CA LEU A 214 -8.47 6.67 11.40
C LEU A 214 -9.92 6.32 11.10
N PHE A 215 -10.24 5.96 9.85
CA PHE A 215 -11.59 5.59 9.41
C PHE A 215 -11.87 4.10 9.43
N ALA A 216 -10.85 3.26 9.59
CA ALA A 216 -10.94 1.81 9.44
C ALA A 216 -12.03 1.16 10.31
N ASP A 217 -12.15 1.57 11.57
CA ASP A 217 -13.17 1.04 12.49
C ASP A 217 -14.58 1.45 12.07
N SER A 218 -14.75 2.65 11.54
CA SER A 218 -16.04 3.11 10.98
C SER A 218 -16.43 2.33 9.72
N ILE A 219 -15.47 2.08 8.83
CA ILE A 219 -15.65 1.26 7.62
C ILE A 219 -16.02 -0.17 8.01
N TYR A 220 -15.32 -0.75 8.98
CA TYR A 220 -15.56 -2.11 9.47
C TYR A 220 -16.95 -2.24 10.10
N ARG A 221 -17.36 -1.31 10.96
CA ARG A 221 -18.72 -1.32 11.51
C ARG A 221 -19.79 -1.30 10.41
N ASN A 222 -19.64 -0.42 9.44
CA ASN A 222 -20.59 -0.29 8.33
C ASN A 222 -20.59 -1.54 7.43
N HIS A 223 -19.45 -2.21 7.29
CA HIS A 223 -19.34 -3.50 6.61
C HIS A 223 -20.13 -4.57 7.35
N ILE A 224 -19.97 -4.68 8.68
CA ILE A 224 -20.70 -5.64 9.52
C ILE A 224 -22.20 -5.43 9.38
N ILE A 225 -22.69 -4.19 9.56
CA ILE A 225 -24.14 -3.88 9.45
C ILE A 225 -24.71 -4.34 8.10
N ARG A 226 -23.97 -4.18 7.00
CA ARG A 226 -24.42 -4.58 5.67
C ARG A 226 -24.41 -6.08 5.43
N ASN A 227 -23.47 -6.80 6.07
CA ASN A 227 -23.18 -8.20 5.73
C ASN A 227 -23.58 -9.19 6.83
N LEU A 228 -24.04 -8.74 7.98
CA LEU A 228 -24.34 -9.59 9.15
C LEU A 228 -25.26 -10.77 8.83
N ASN A 229 -26.21 -10.60 7.89
CA ASN A 229 -27.18 -11.63 7.51
C ASN A 229 -26.75 -12.46 6.29
N TYR A 230 -25.64 -12.12 5.62
CA TYR A 230 -25.28 -12.69 4.32
C TYR A 230 -23.93 -13.39 4.30
N SER A 231 -23.07 -13.16 5.29
CA SER A 231 -21.74 -13.73 5.30
C SER A 231 -21.29 -14.12 6.70
N ASP A 232 -20.49 -15.17 6.76
CA ASP A 232 -19.75 -15.53 7.97
C ASP A 232 -18.66 -14.45 8.20
N GLY A 233 -18.76 -13.79 9.33
CA GLY A 233 -17.79 -12.81 9.76
C GLY A 233 -16.42 -13.44 10.11
N GLY A 234 -15.73 -12.84 11.05
CA GLY A 234 -14.49 -13.34 11.61
C GLY A 234 -13.25 -12.85 10.88
N VAL A 235 -12.21 -13.66 10.94
CA VAL A 235 -10.89 -13.35 10.38
C VAL A 235 -10.42 -14.45 9.44
N SER A 236 -9.55 -14.11 8.48
CA SER A 236 -9.00 -15.06 7.53
C SER A 236 -7.50 -14.84 7.34
N ILE A 237 -6.68 -15.72 7.89
CA ILE A 237 -5.23 -15.72 7.65
C ILE A 237 -4.92 -16.07 6.18
N PRO A 238 -5.58 -17.08 5.54
CA PRO A 238 -5.35 -17.36 4.12
C PRO A 238 -5.60 -16.19 3.19
N ALA A 239 -6.54 -15.29 3.53
CA ALA A 239 -6.81 -14.10 2.73
C ALA A 239 -5.63 -13.13 2.67
N ILE A 240 -4.77 -13.10 3.68
CA ILE A 240 -3.52 -12.30 3.67
C ILE A 240 -2.58 -12.78 2.57
N PHE A 241 -2.45 -14.10 2.38
CA PHE A 241 -1.64 -14.65 1.28
C PHE A 241 -2.23 -14.32 -0.10
N GLY A 242 -3.56 -14.32 -0.22
CA GLY A 242 -4.22 -13.82 -1.42
C GLY A 242 -3.92 -12.35 -1.69
N ALA A 243 -3.93 -11.50 -0.67
CA ALA A 243 -3.56 -10.09 -0.76
C ALA A 243 -2.09 -9.91 -1.17
N LEU A 244 -1.16 -10.73 -0.64
CA LEU A 244 0.24 -10.74 -1.07
C LEU A 244 0.39 -11.09 -2.55
N ALA A 245 -0.32 -12.11 -3.03
CA ALA A 245 -0.32 -12.48 -4.45
C ALA A 245 -0.83 -11.33 -5.34
N ILE A 246 -1.90 -10.65 -4.93
CA ILE A 246 -2.41 -9.46 -5.64
C ILE A 246 -1.36 -8.36 -5.69
N THR A 247 -0.64 -8.10 -4.57
CA THR A 247 0.43 -7.10 -4.53
C THR A 247 1.55 -7.42 -5.52
N LEU A 248 1.96 -8.69 -5.60
CA LEU A 248 2.98 -9.11 -6.57
C LEU A 248 2.52 -8.86 -8.01
N ILE A 249 1.26 -9.20 -8.35
CA ILE A 249 0.69 -8.95 -9.68
C ILE A 249 0.64 -7.45 -9.97
N VAL A 250 0.19 -6.62 -9.03
CA VAL A 250 0.15 -5.17 -9.20
C VAL A 250 1.55 -4.61 -9.45
N ASN A 251 2.57 -5.06 -8.71
CA ASN A 251 3.96 -4.62 -8.92
C ASN A 251 4.51 -5.05 -10.28
N LEU A 252 4.19 -6.26 -10.76
CA LEU A 252 4.57 -6.72 -12.09
C LEU A 252 3.99 -5.86 -13.22
N ILE A 253 2.81 -5.28 -13.01
CA ILE A 253 2.17 -4.37 -13.97
C ILE A 253 2.70 -2.95 -13.81
N SER A 254 2.93 -2.49 -12.59
CA SER A 254 3.36 -1.12 -12.28
C SER A 254 4.73 -0.78 -12.84
N ASN A 255 5.68 -1.73 -12.81
CA ASN A 255 7.06 -1.49 -13.25
C ASN A 255 7.14 -1.16 -14.76
N PRO A 256 6.62 -2.00 -15.69
CA PRO A 256 6.66 -1.66 -17.10
C PRO A 256 5.79 -0.44 -17.44
N LEU A 257 4.68 -0.21 -16.73
CA LEU A 257 3.84 0.96 -16.92
C LEU A 257 4.59 2.25 -16.55
N SER A 258 5.33 2.23 -15.44
CA SER A 258 6.18 3.36 -15.03
C SER A 258 7.25 3.68 -16.09
N GLU A 259 7.88 2.67 -16.66
CA GLU A 259 8.87 2.83 -17.74
C GLU A 259 8.24 3.44 -19.00
N ILE A 260 7.07 2.96 -19.42
CA ILE A 260 6.33 3.51 -20.57
C ILE A 260 5.98 4.99 -20.33
N ILE A 261 5.45 5.31 -19.15
CA ILE A 261 5.09 6.70 -18.78
C ILE A 261 6.34 7.57 -18.81
N THR A 262 7.44 7.13 -18.22
CA THR A 262 8.70 7.87 -18.21
C THR A 262 9.19 8.15 -19.64
N ASN A 263 9.19 7.16 -20.50
CA ASN A 263 9.58 7.31 -21.91
C ASN A 263 8.69 8.28 -22.69
N LEU A 264 7.39 8.32 -22.39
CA LEU A 264 6.43 9.23 -23.04
C LEU A 264 6.66 10.72 -22.68
N PHE A 265 7.08 10.99 -21.44
CA PHE A 265 7.24 12.37 -20.94
C PHE A 265 8.65 12.92 -21.10
N ILE A 266 9.66 12.06 -21.26
CA ILE A 266 11.06 12.46 -21.29
C ILE A 266 11.60 12.55 -22.74
N ARG A 267 11.10 11.73 -23.66
CA ARG A 267 11.37 11.84 -25.10
C ARG A 267 10.55 12.99 -25.69
#